data_b1dd3d2bcf233c364174026d24be9226
#
_entry.id   b1dd3d2bcf233c364174026d24be9226
#
_cell.length_a   1.000
_cell.length_b   1.000
_cell.length_c   1.000
_cell.angle_alpha   90.00
_cell.angle_beta   90.00
_cell.angle_gamma   90.00
#
_symmetry.space_group_name_H-M   'P 1'
#
loop_
_entity.id
_entity.type
_entity.pdbx_description
1 polymer ?
#
loop_
_entity_poly.entity_id
_entity_poly.type
_entity_poly.pdbx_seq_one_letter_code
_entity_poly.pdbx_strand_id
1 'polypeptide(L)' 'MSKQDIDKSYFVAFCIEQFKEHRGISGEEAAELLFREGITDYLNDNFEVLHTQSRQWLMEEIDERLNQ' A
#
# COMPACT_ATOMS: atom_id res chain seq x y z
N MET A 1 8.77 2.92 -19.77
CA MET A 1 7.97 3.14 -18.57
C MET A 1 7.88 4.62 -18.27
N SER A 2 6.71 5.15 -17.99
CA SER A 2 6.56 6.57 -17.70
C SER A 2 7.00 6.88 -16.27
N LYS A 3 7.28 8.15 -15.99
CA LYS A 3 7.62 8.57 -14.64
C LYS A 3 6.50 8.24 -13.65
N GLN A 4 5.25 8.39 -14.09
CA GLN A 4 4.09 8.11 -13.24
C GLN A 4 4.02 6.63 -12.87
N ASP A 5 4.34 5.74 -13.80
CA ASP A 5 4.36 4.30 -13.52
C ASP A 5 5.44 3.96 -12.50
N ILE A 6 6.60 4.60 -12.59
CA ILE A 6 7.69 4.42 -11.64
C ILE A 6 7.26 4.93 -10.26
N ASP A 7 6.64 6.12 -10.21
CA ASP A 7 6.18 6.73 -8.97
C ASP A 7 5.12 5.84 -8.29
N LYS A 8 4.21 5.26 -9.06
CA LYS A 8 3.19 4.35 -8.52
C LYS A 8 3.84 3.12 -7.91
N SER A 9 4.84 2.55 -8.59
CA SER A 9 5.55 1.37 -8.09
C SER A 9 6.26 1.66 -6.77
N TYR A 10 6.92 2.82 -6.65
CA TYR A 10 7.57 3.24 -5.41
C TYR A 10 6.56 3.45 -4.29
N PHE A 11 5.41 4.05 -4.63
CA PHE A 11 4.37 4.29 -3.65
C PHE A 11 3.82 2.97 -3.09
N VAL A 12 3.51 2.01 -3.97
CA VAL A 12 3.00 0.71 -3.53
C VAL A 12 4.05 0.00 -2.66
N ALA A 13 5.32 0.03 -3.09
CA ALA A 13 6.40 -0.58 -2.31
C ALA A 13 6.54 0.08 -0.94
N PHE A 14 6.42 1.40 -0.88
CA PHE A 14 6.43 2.16 0.37
C PHE A 14 5.30 1.69 1.28
N CYS A 15 4.10 1.56 0.75
CA CYS A 15 2.94 1.13 1.55
C CYS A 15 3.13 -0.29 2.09
N ILE A 16 3.68 -1.19 1.28
CA ILE A 16 3.95 -2.56 1.73
C ILE A 16 4.96 -2.55 2.87
N GLU A 17 6.04 -1.78 2.73
CA GLU A 17 7.08 -1.69 3.76
C GLU A 17 6.52 -1.11 5.06
N GLN A 18 5.73 -0.05 4.97
CA GLN A 18 5.13 0.56 6.15
C GLN A 18 4.10 -0.36 6.80
N PHE A 19 3.34 -1.07 5.99
CA PHE A 19 2.36 -2.03 6.51
C PHE A 19 3.03 -3.19 7.23
N LYS A 20 4.15 -3.67 6.68
CA LYS A 20 4.97 -4.70 7.32
C LYS A 20 5.35 -4.28 8.74
N GLU A 21 5.87 -3.07 8.89
CA GLU A 21 6.28 -2.55 10.19
C GLU A 21 5.09 -2.32 11.11
N HIS A 22 4.01 -1.80 10.54
CA HIS A 22 2.77 -1.52 11.26
C HIS A 22 2.18 -2.80 11.89
N ARG A 23 2.22 -3.90 11.16
CA ARG A 23 1.66 -5.18 11.63
C ARG A 23 2.68 -6.08 12.32
N GLY A 24 3.97 -5.79 12.21
CA GLY A 24 5.02 -6.63 12.77
C GLY A 24 5.13 -7.98 12.09
N ILE A 25 4.94 -8.01 10.77
CA ILE A 25 5.02 -9.22 9.96
C ILE A 25 6.18 -9.09 8.98
N SER A 26 6.48 -10.16 8.25
CA SER A 26 7.55 -10.12 7.25
C SER A 26 7.11 -9.35 6.01
N GLY A 27 8.09 -8.86 5.23
CA GLY A 27 7.78 -8.18 3.98
C GLY A 27 7.05 -9.07 3.00
N GLU A 28 7.40 -10.34 2.96
CA GLU A 28 6.75 -11.32 2.10
C GLU A 28 5.29 -11.52 2.49
N GLU A 29 5.03 -11.65 3.79
CA GLU A 29 3.67 -11.79 4.29
C GLU A 29 2.83 -10.55 4.00
N ALA A 30 3.41 -9.37 4.18
CA ALA A 30 2.72 -8.11 3.92
C ALA A 30 2.37 -7.99 2.44
N ALA A 31 3.33 -8.24 1.55
CA ALA A 31 3.12 -8.15 0.12
C ALA A 31 2.04 -9.12 -0.34
N GLU A 32 2.11 -10.37 0.13
CA GLU A 32 1.15 -11.39 -0.24
C GLU A 32 -0.26 -11.05 0.22
N LEU A 33 -0.39 -10.58 1.45
CA LEU A 33 -1.69 -10.21 2.01
C LEU A 33 -2.31 -9.06 1.23
N LEU A 34 -1.56 -7.99 1.00
CA LEU A 34 -2.07 -6.82 0.30
C LEU A 34 -2.40 -7.13 -1.16
N PHE A 35 -1.60 -7.98 -1.80
CA PHE A 35 -1.87 -8.40 -3.16
C PHE A 35 -3.15 -9.24 -3.24
N ARG A 36 -3.26 -10.24 -2.37
CA ARG A 36 -4.41 -11.16 -2.36
C ARG A 36 -5.73 -10.43 -2.10
N GLU A 37 -5.71 -9.42 -1.23
CA GLU A 37 -6.91 -8.68 -0.85
C GLU A 37 -7.20 -7.49 -1.79
N GLY A 38 -6.44 -7.36 -2.88
CA GLY A 38 -6.67 -6.31 -3.85
C GLY A 38 -6.21 -4.92 -3.42
N ILE A 39 -5.49 -4.83 -2.31
CA ILE A 39 -5.04 -3.54 -1.77
C ILE A 39 -3.97 -2.93 -2.68
N THR A 40 -3.06 -3.74 -3.23
CA THR A 40 -2.02 -3.22 -4.13
C THR A 40 -2.63 -2.58 -5.37
N ASP A 41 -3.68 -3.19 -5.91
CA ASP A 41 -4.39 -2.62 -7.06
C ASP A 41 -5.08 -1.31 -6.68
N TYR A 42 -5.72 -1.29 -5.51
CA TYR A 42 -6.36 -0.09 -5.00
C TYR A 42 -5.36 1.05 -4.85
N LEU A 43 -4.20 0.78 -4.27
CA LEU A 43 -3.16 1.79 -4.07
C LEU A 43 -2.64 2.32 -5.40
N ASN A 44 -2.43 1.43 -6.36
CA ASN A 44 -1.95 1.81 -7.68
C ASN A 44 -2.98 2.65 -8.44
N ASP A 45 -4.23 2.21 -8.43
CA ASP A 45 -5.30 2.87 -9.18
C ASP A 45 -5.66 4.25 -8.62
N ASN A 46 -5.41 4.48 -7.34
CA ASN A 46 -5.76 5.72 -6.66
C ASN A 46 -4.52 6.50 -6.21
N PHE A 47 -3.40 6.26 -6.87
CA PHE A 47 -2.12 6.86 -6.52
C PHE A 47 -2.19 8.38 -6.36
N GLU A 48 -2.83 9.09 -7.30
CA GLU A 48 -2.83 10.55 -7.30
C GLU A 48 -3.45 11.13 -6.04
N VAL A 49 -4.48 10.49 -5.52
CA VAL A 49 -5.12 10.92 -4.28
C VAL A 49 -4.35 10.42 -3.07
N LEU A 50 -3.98 9.14 -3.09
CA LEU A 50 -3.43 8.47 -1.91
C LEU A 50 -2.00 8.89 -1.57
N HIS A 51 -1.18 9.21 -2.57
CA HIS A 51 0.23 9.52 -2.31
C HIS A 51 0.41 10.84 -1.54
N THR A 52 -0.65 11.64 -1.41
CA THR A 52 -0.59 12.88 -0.63
C THR A 52 -0.98 12.67 0.84
N GLN A 53 -1.40 11.47 1.21
CA GLN A 53 -1.84 11.17 2.56
C GLN A 53 -0.65 10.80 3.46
N SER A 54 -0.84 10.98 4.75
CA SER A 54 0.20 10.62 5.73
C SER A 54 0.31 9.10 5.86
N ARG A 55 1.47 8.65 6.39
CA ARG A 55 1.67 7.24 6.67
C ARG A 55 0.58 6.70 7.59
N GLN A 56 0.26 7.44 8.65
CA GLN A 56 -0.76 7.02 9.61
C GLN A 56 -2.12 6.83 8.93
N TRP A 57 -2.50 7.81 8.10
CA TRP A 57 -3.77 7.73 7.38
C TRP A 57 -3.82 6.49 6.48
N LEU A 58 -2.72 6.25 5.74
CA LEU A 58 -2.64 5.11 4.83
C LEU A 58 -2.75 3.78 5.58
N MET A 59 -2.09 3.66 6.73
CA MET A 59 -2.16 2.43 7.51
C MET A 59 -3.56 2.18 8.05
N GLU A 60 -4.24 3.23 8.51
CA GLU A 60 -5.62 3.11 8.99
C GLU A 60 -6.56 2.73 7.85
N GLU A 61 -6.38 3.31 6.69
CA GLU A 61 -7.20 3.00 5.51
C GLU A 61 -7.01 1.54 5.08
N ILE A 62 -5.78 1.07 5.05
CA ILE A 62 -5.50 -0.32 4.69
C ILE A 62 -6.13 -1.27 5.71
N ASP A 63 -5.96 -0.99 7.00
CA ASP A 63 -6.55 -1.81 8.07
C ASP A 63 -8.07 -1.89 7.91
N GLU A 64 -8.71 -0.76 7.64
CA GLU A 64 -10.16 -0.71 7.48
C GLU A 64 -10.61 -1.55 6.29
N ARG A 65 -9.90 -1.46 5.17
CA ARG A 65 -10.23 -2.24 3.98
C ARG A 65 -10.07 -3.74 4.21
N LEU A 66 -9.06 -4.12 4.98
CA LEU A 66 -8.83 -5.53 5.29
C LEU A 66 -9.90 -6.10 6.24
N ASN A 67 -10.58 -5.25 6.99
CA ASN A 67 -11.63 -5.66 7.93
C ASN A 67 -13.03 -5.70 7.33
N GLN A 68 -13.16 -5.40 6.05
CA GLN A 68 -14.45 -5.45 5.37
C GLN A 68 -14.78 -6.82 4.83
#